data_a4c500ac75547ad4aaad5b6879965e0a
#
_entry.id   a4c500ac75547ad4aaad5b6879965e0a
#
_cell.length_a   1.000
_cell.length_b   1.000
_cell.length_c   1.000
_cell.angle_alpha   90.00
_cell.angle_beta   90.00
_cell.angle_gamma   90.00
#
_symmetry.space_group_name_H-M   'P 1'
#
loop_
_entity.id
_entity.type
_entity.pdbx_description
1 polymer ?
#
loop_
_entity_poly.entity_id
_entity_poly.type
_entity_poly.pdbx_seq_one_letter_code
_entity_poly.pdbx_strand_id
1 'polypeptide(L)'
;MFLPVIGYALLAKPVATSWRLRWFGLVLALAGYAVGFAIVQGVGVDAARLDGAYNFDSAIRSFGLNVAMGLDAVHSSGEEEASFVAIPQTPVAAPKPTEATEEAPGEETQPAAEYEPNVMDIDFAALAGAETNGRVARLHSYVNSVQPSLQNEYTGLFRGKNLILITAEAFTAEVIDPELTPTLYRLANNGIRFTEYYQPAWGGSTTSGEFSNLVGLVPTTGGVCMKEVVHQNMFLTMGHQLQRQNYTSMAIHNHVGTFYDRDKTHTHLGYDRFIALDFGLEGVKRMFPESDLEMMENTVSLFIDRQPFSVYYMTVSGHSVYSLGSNESAQRNYDRVADLDASDPIKVYRAANLELEKALTYLVDQLEQAGIADDTVIVLGTDHYPYGLERSNAWNNSKNYLTELYGVEHVDQFTRDHNALIIWSGCLEGQNITVDTPVYSLDILPTLSNLFGVAYDSRLLVGRDVFSDATPLVLWPDYSWKTDKGTFEFSTGLFTPREGVEVDESYVQTMKNLVANKITYSKEVANLDYFNYLWEDLVARGIYTDTEAE
;
A
#
# COMPACT_ATOMS: atom_id res chain seq x y z
N MET A 1 -26.13 12.92 14.78
CA MET A 1 -26.73 12.86 16.13
C MET A 1 -27.30 14.20 16.62
N PHE A 2 -26.79 15.35 16.22
CA PHE A 2 -27.33 16.67 16.60
C PHE A 2 -28.60 17.08 15.86
N LEU A 3 -28.84 16.58 14.64
CA LEU A 3 -30.05 16.91 13.85
C LEU A 3 -31.39 16.66 14.57
N PRO A 4 -31.59 15.54 15.29
CA PRO A 4 -32.83 15.35 16.07
C PRO A 4 -32.96 16.32 17.23
N VAL A 5 -31.83 16.71 17.87
CA VAL A 5 -31.83 17.68 18.99
C VAL A 5 -32.13 19.09 18.46
N ILE A 6 -31.55 19.47 17.32
CA ILE A 6 -31.83 20.73 16.64
C ILE A 6 -33.27 20.74 16.14
N GLY A 7 -33.76 19.66 15.54
CA GLY A 7 -35.14 19.50 15.10
C GLY A 7 -36.12 19.60 16.28
N TYR A 8 -35.82 18.96 17.40
CA TYR A 8 -36.61 19.07 18.62
C TYR A 8 -36.59 20.50 19.19
N ALA A 9 -35.42 21.13 19.23
CA ALA A 9 -35.28 22.51 19.71
C ALA A 9 -36.02 23.53 18.84
N LEU A 10 -36.15 23.28 17.54
CA LEU A 10 -36.88 24.14 16.58
C LEU A 10 -38.38 23.88 16.54
N LEU A 11 -38.81 22.63 16.83
CA LEU A 11 -40.23 22.24 16.73
C LEU A 11 -40.95 22.15 18.07
N ALA A 12 -40.23 22.00 19.18
CA ALA A 12 -40.81 21.97 20.52
C ALA A 12 -41.26 23.39 20.95
N LYS A 13 -42.54 23.55 21.30
CA LYS A 13 -42.99 24.76 21.97
C LYS A 13 -42.19 24.98 23.24
N PRO A 14 -41.66 26.19 23.49
CA PRO A 14 -40.87 26.44 24.68
C PRO A 14 -41.70 26.17 25.94
N VAL A 15 -41.42 25.06 26.60
CA VAL A 15 -41.91 24.83 27.95
C VAL A 15 -41.13 25.81 28.84
N ALA A 16 -41.84 26.64 29.59
CA ALA A 16 -41.26 27.60 30.51
C ALA A 16 -40.56 26.84 31.67
N THR A 17 -39.38 26.29 31.39
CA THR A 17 -38.52 25.69 32.42
C THR A 17 -37.67 26.78 33.05
N SER A 18 -37.62 26.80 34.38
CA SER A 18 -36.77 27.73 35.10
C SER A 18 -35.32 27.60 34.65
N TRP A 19 -34.59 28.72 34.56
CA TRP A 19 -33.16 28.76 34.19
C TRP A 19 -32.33 27.74 35.02
N ARG A 20 -32.67 27.53 36.31
CA ARG A 20 -32.03 26.53 37.20
C ARG A 20 -32.22 25.09 36.70
N LEU A 21 -33.37 24.73 36.14
CA LEU A 21 -33.63 23.38 35.60
C LEU A 21 -32.85 23.11 34.32
N ARG A 22 -32.66 24.15 33.49
CA ARG A 22 -31.84 24.03 32.26
C ARG A 22 -30.38 23.82 32.57
N TRP A 23 -29.86 24.58 33.58
CA TRP A 23 -28.49 24.39 34.05
C TRP A 23 -28.30 23.04 34.72
N PHE A 24 -29.25 22.58 35.53
CA PHE A 24 -29.20 21.26 36.15
C PHE A 24 -29.20 20.13 35.10
N GLY A 25 -30.01 20.22 34.04
CA GLY A 25 -30.01 19.27 32.92
C GLY A 25 -28.69 19.26 32.17
N LEU A 26 -28.08 20.44 31.92
CA LEU A 26 -26.78 20.55 31.29
C LEU A 26 -25.67 19.93 32.15
N VAL A 27 -25.66 20.23 33.45
CA VAL A 27 -24.66 19.66 34.39
C VAL A 27 -24.81 18.14 34.49
N LEU A 28 -26.03 17.60 34.51
CA LEU A 28 -26.29 16.15 34.49
C LEU A 28 -25.82 15.49 33.20
N ALA A 29 -26.05 16.13 32.06
CA ALA A 29 -25.58 15.62 30.77
C ALA A 29 -24.05 15.61 30.70
N LEU A 30 -23.39 16.68 31.15
CA LEU A 30 -21.93 16.77 31.20
C LEU A 30 -21.33 15.77 32.21
N ALA A 31 -21.96 15.60 33.39
CA ALA A 31 -21.52 14.61 34.36
C ALA A 31 -21.69 13.17 33.84
N GLY A 32 -22.81 12.87 33.17
CA GLY A 32 -23.02 11.57 32.51
C GLY A 32 -22.00 11.30 31.42
N TYR A 33 -21.66 12.32 30.62
CA TYR A 33 -20.62 12.21 29.61
C TYR A 33 -19.23 11.98 30.23
N ALA A 34 -18.87 12.72 31.28
CA ALA A 34 -17.60 12.58 31.97
C ALA A 34 -17.46 11.20 32.67
N VAL A 35 -18.55 10.69 33.26
CA VAL A 35 -18.56 9.34 33.84
C VAL A 35 -18.44 8.27 32.75
N GLY A 36 -19.16 8.40 31.65
CA GLY A 36 -19.04 7.48 30.51
C GLY A 36 -17.62 7.47 29.92
N PHE A 37 -17.02 8.65 29.80
CA PHE A 37 -15.65 8.80 29.34
C PHE A 37 -14.62 8.18 30.28
N ALA A 38 -14.78 8.40 31.61
CA ALA A 38 -13.92 7.81 32.64
C ALA A 38 -14.04 6.28 32.72
N ILE A 39 -15.25 5.72 32.48
CA ILE A 39 -15.47 4.27 32.41
C ILE A 39 -14.75 3.69 31.19
N VAL A 40 -14.84 4.32 30.02
CA VAL A 40 -14.13 3.89 28.80
C VAL A 40 -12.62 3.92 29.00
N GLN A 41 -12.10 4.95 29.69
CA GLN A 41 -10.65 5.05 29.98
C GLN A 41 -10.19 4.12 31.12
N GLY A 42 -11.05 3.75 32.07
CA GLY A 42 -10.63 3.09 33.32
C GLY A 42 -10.94 1.60 33.46
N VAL A 43 -11.79 1.01 32.65
CA VAL A 43 -12.39 -0.31 32.93
C VAL A 43 -12.42 -1.22 31.70
N GLY A 44 -11.39 -1.29 30.90
CA GLY A 44 -11.51 -2.22 29.80
C GLY A 44 -10.22 -2.69 29.16
N VAL A 45 -10.30 -3.84 28.53
CA VAL A 45 -9.36 -4.36 27.54
C VAL A 45 -9.04 -3.29 26.47
N ASP A 46 -9.91 -2.30 26.31
CA ASP A 46 -9.83 -1.21 25.35
C ASP A 46 -9.02 0.00 25.84
N ALA A 47 -8.80 0.18 27.16
CA ALA A 47 -7.97 1.29 27.68
C ALA A 47 -6.50 1.13 27.29
N ALA A 48 -5.98 -0.10 27.34
CA ALA A 48 -4.62 -0.40 26.85
C ALA A 48 -4.45 -0.23 25.32
N ARG A 49 -5.56 -0.27 24.56
CA ARG A 49 -5.57 -0.03 23.12
C ARG A 49 -5.50 1.46 22.77
N LEU A 50 -5.91 2.34 23.68
CA LEU A 50 -5.90 3.78 23.48
C LEU A 50 -4.54 4.41 23.79
N ASP A 51 -3.77 3.82 24.70
CA ASP A 51 -2.48 4.35 25.15
C ASP A 51 -1.31 4.10 24.17
N GLY A 52 -1.42 3.14 23.27
CA GLY A 52 -0.33 2.77 22.37
C GLY A 52 -0.58 2.98 20.87
N ALA A 53 -1.82 3.13 20.45
CA ALA A 53 -2.19 3.11 19.04
C ALA A 53 -3.54 3.79 18.78
N TYR A 54 -3.67 5.07 19.17
CA TYR A 54 -4.91 5.81 18.91
C TYR A 54 -5.16 5.93 17.41
N ASN A 55 -6.29 5.38 16.95
CA ASN A 55 -6.79 5.54 15.60
C ASN A 55 -8.25 6.01 15.67
N PHE A 56 -8.55 7.16 15.06
CA PHE A 56 -9.86 7.79 15.12
C PHE A 56 -10.99 6.90 14.59
N ASP A 57 -10.77 6.17 13.49
CA ASP A 57 -11.76 5.27 12.91
C ASP A 57 -12.04 4.06 13.81
N SER A 58 -11.01 3.49 14.42
CA SER A 58 -11.14 2.42 15.40
C SER A 58 -11.84 2.91 16.68
N ALA A 59 -11.55 4.14 17.11
CA ALA A 59 -12.24 4.78 18.21
C ALA A 59 -13.73 5.03 17.90
N ILE A 60 -14.08 5.44 16.68
CA ILE A 60 -15.48 5.57 16.24
C ILE A 60 -16.20 4.22 16.29
N ARG A 61 -15.58 3.16 15.78
CA ARG A 61 -16.17 1.82 15.74
C ARG A 61 -16.37 1.24 17.14
N SER A 62 -15.40 1.43 18.03
CA SER A 62 -15.43 0.89 19.40
C SER A 62 -16.26 1.71 20.37
N PHE A 63 -16.25 3.04 20.28
CA PHE A 63 -16.79 3.95 21.28
C PHE A 63 -17.84 4.92 20.73
N GLY A 64 -18.03 4.95 19.42
CA GLY A 64 -18.92 5.89 18.73
C GLY A 64 -18.32 7.28 18.55
N LEU A 65 -18.86 8.03 17.59
CA LEU A 65 -18.32 9.31 17.11
C LEU A 65 -18.06 10.34 18.23
N ASN A 66 -18.96 10.47 19.20
CA ASN A 66 -18.84 11.50 20.23
C ASN A 66 -17.65 11.24 21.19
N VAL A 67 -17.40 9.97 21.51
CA VAL A 67 -16.25 9.59 22.36
C VAL A 67 -14.98 9.68 21.55
N ALA A 68 -14.98 9.22 20.29
CA ALA A 68 -13.84 9.33 19.39
C ALA A 68 -13.41 10.79 19.18
N MET A 69 -14.35 11.72 18.97
CA MET A 69 -14.05 13.16 18.89
C MET A 69 -13.45 13.72 20.18
N GLY A 70 -13.89 13.24 21.35
CA GLY A 70 -13.32 13.63 22.64
C GLY A 70 -11.90 13.10 22.83
N LEU A 71 -11.67 11.86 22.45
CA LEU A 71 -10.35 11.23 22.46
C LEU A 71 -9.40 11.90 21.47
N ASP A 72 -9.87 12.19 20.26
CA ASP A 72 -9.11 12.90 19.23
C ASP A 72 -8.67 14.29 19.71
N ALA A 73 -9.56 15.04 20.36
CA ALA A 73 -9.22 16.34 20.94
C ALA A 73 -8.19 16.26 22.07
N VAL A 74 -8.14 15.15 22.82
CA VAL A 74 -7.12 14.93 23.86
C VAL A 74 -5.80 14.52 23.24
N HIS A 75 -5.81 13.64 22.24
CA HIS A 75 -4.59 13.19 21.55
C HIS A 75 -4.02 14.24 20.60
N SER A 76 -4.87 15.06 19.96
CA SER A 76 -4.43 16.14 19.08
C SER A 76 -3.96 17.41 19.82
N SER A 77 -4.33 17.57 21.10
CA SER A 77 -3.90 18.72 21.92
C SER A 77 -2.57 18.51 22.65
N GLY A 78 -2.06 17.27 22.68
CA GLY A 78 -0.70 16.97 23.08
C GLY A 78 0.15 16.80 21.83
N GLU A 79 1.25 17.53 21.68
CA GLU A 79 2.36 17.06 20.88
C GLU A 79 2.86 15.77 21.53
N GLU A 80 2.21 14.63 21.25
CA GLU A 80 2.76 13.34 21.68
C GLU A 80 4.11 13.19 21.00
N GLU A 81 5.15 13.28 21.79
CA GLU A 81 6.50 12.97 21.32
C GLU A 81 6.48 11.53 20.80
N ALA A 82 6.77 11.35 19.51
CA ALA A 82 6.86 10.04 18.90
C ALA A 82 7.78 9.14 19.74
N SER A 83 7.21 8.08 20.28
CA SER A 83 7.92 7.14 21.14
C SER A 83 8.08 5.83 20.38
N PHE A 84 9.33 5.42 20.19
CA PHE A 84 9.64 4.12 19.62
C PHE A 84 9.92 3.13 20.73
N VAL A 85 9.23 1.98 20.68
CA VAL A 85 9.45 0.89 21.63
C VAL A 85 10.68 0.08 21.22
N ALA A 86 11.62 -0.11 22.14
CA ALA A 86 12.77 -0.96 21.86
C ALA A 86 12.33 -2.40 21.55
N ILE A 87 12.74 -2.91 20.39
CA ILE A 87 12.49 -4.30 19.98
C ILE A 87 13.76 -5.10 20.33
N PRO A 88 13.64 -6.16 21.13
CA PRO A 88 14.75 -7.04 21.36
C PRO A 88 15.27 -7.60 20.01
N GLN A 89 16.51 -7.32 19.68
CA GLN A 89 17.14 -7.93 18.51
C GLN A 89 17.30 -9.42 18.82
N THR A 90 16.47 -10.26 18.22
CA THR A 90 16.75 -11.69 18.19
C THR A 90 17.82 -11.87 17.13
N PRO A 91 18.99 -12.46 17.46
CA PRO A 91 19.96 -12.82 16.43
C PRO A 91 19.23 -13.69 15.40
N VAL A 92 19.22 -13.29 14.14
CA VAL A 92 18.71 -14.11 13.04
C VAL A 92 19.59 -15.36 13.06
N ALA A 93 19.03 -16.48 13.50
CA ALA A 93 19.69 -17.75 13.36
C ALA A 93 19.84 -17.99 11.86
N ALA A 94 21.07 -18.13 11.40
CA ALA A 94 21.33 -18.58 10.04
C ALA A 94 20.40 -19.76 9.71
N PRO A 95 19.82 -19.83 8.51
CA PRO A 95 18.91 -20.91 8.14
C PRO A 95 19.61 -22.25 8.47
N LYS A 96 19.00 -23.03 9.39
CA LYS A 96 19.48 -24.38 9.65
C LYS A 96 19.34 -25.14 8.34
N PRO A 97 20.42 -25.80 7.88
CA PRO A 97 20.29 -26.75 6.80
C PRO A 97 19.20 -27.77 7.19
N THR A 98 18.21 -27.95 6.32
CA THR A 98 17.25 -29.06 6.45
C THR A 98 18.05 -30.34 6.66
N GLU A 99 17.75 -31.11 7.70
CA GLU A 99 18.44 -32.37 7.97
C GLU A 99 18.41 -33.23 6.70
N ALA A 100 19.59 -33.45 6.16
CA ALA A 100 19.79 -34.26 4.97
C ALA A 100 19.45 -35.72 5.30
N THR A 101 18.53 -36.26 4.55
CA THR A 101 18.40 -37.71 4.35
C THR A 101 19.75 -38.22 3.82
N GLU A 102 20.24 -39.32 4.40
CA GLU A 102 21.48 -40.03 4.15
C GLU A 102 22.31 -39.67 2.90
N GLU A 103 23.57 -39.33 3.16
CA GLU A 103 24.60 -38.95 2.20
C GLU A 103 24.84 -39.99 1.11
N ALA A 104 24.81 -39.53 -0.15
CA ALA A 104 25.61 -40.11 -1.22
C ALA A 104 27.00 -39.41 -1.23
N PRO A 105 28.13 -40.09 -1.31
CA PRO A 105 29.42 -39.45 -1.18
C PRO A 105 29.82 -38.73 -2.48
N GLY A 106 30.03 -37.40 -2.39
CA GLY A 106 30.87 -36.72 -3.37
C GLY A 106 30.33 -35.43 -4.03
N GLU A 107 29.55 -34.57 -3.35
CA GLU A 107 29.42 -33.20 -3.79
C GLU A 107 30.20 -32.27 -2.84
N GLU A 108 31.16 -31.53 -3.37
CA GLU A 108 31.80 -30.41 -2.68
C GLU A 108 30.74 -29.39 -2.33
N THR A 109 30.45 -29.23 -1.04
CA THR A 109 29.59 -28.14 -0.55
C THR A 109 30.25 -26.83 -0.91
N GLN A 110 29.68 -26.13 -1.89
CA GLN A 110 30.02 -24.71 -2.13
C GLN A 110 29.77 -23.93 -0.82
N PRO A 111 30.72 -23.08 -0.40
CA PRO A 111 30.47 -22.20 0.74
C PRO A 111 29.21 -21.39 0.50
N ALA A 112 28.35 -21.26 1.54
CA ALA A 112 27.17 -20.42 1.47
C ALA A 112 27.58 -19.01 1.03
N ALA A 113 26.88 -18.46 0.06
CA ALA A 113 27.16 -17.11 -0.41
C ALA A 113 26.95 -16.13 0.76
N GLU A 114 27.96 -15.32 1.06
CA GLU A 114 27.83 -14.21 2.01
C GLU A 114 27.24 -13.02 1.25
N TYR A 115 26.06 -12.54 1.69
CA TYR A 115 25.38 -11.40 1.11
C TYR A 115 25.61 -10.15 1.97
N GLU A 116 25.87 -9.02 1.29
CA GLU A 116 26.04 -7.73 1.94
C GLU A 116 24.67 -7.15 2.38
N PRO A 117 24.65 -6.31 3.45
CA PRO A 117 23.43 -5.64 3.86
C PRO A 117 22.99 -4.56 2.83
N ASN A 118 21.67 -4.41 2.67
CA ASN A 118 21.08 -3.33 1.88
C ASN A 118 21.09 -2.03 2.68
N VAL A 119 22.19 -1.31 2.64
CA VAL A 119 22.43 -0.04 3.34
C VAL A 119 23.02 1.01 2.41
N MET A 120 22.74 2.27 2.71
CA MET A 120 23.43 3.42 2.14
C MET A 120 24.54 3.87 3.10
N ASP A 121 25.50 4.64 2.58
CA ASP A 121 26.56 5.23 3.40
C ASP A 121 26.02 6.41 4.23
N ILE A 122 25.21 6.11 5.25
CA ILE A 122 24.62 7.08 6.18
C ILE A 122 24.97 6.67 7.61
N ASP A 123 25.64 7.56 8.34
CA ASP A 123 25.95 7.35 9.76
C ASP A 123 24.81 7.91 10.62
N PHE A 124 23.76 7.11 10.82
CA PHE A 124 22.61 7.51 11.63
C PHE A 124 22.97 7.81 13.09
N ALA A 125 24.01 7.19 13.64
CA ALA A 125 24.45 7.46 15.02
C ALA A 125 25.09 8.85 15.12
N ALA A 126 25.93 9.22 14.16
CA ALA A 126 26.50 10.57 14.09
C ALA A 126 25.43 11.63 13.84
N LEU A 127 24.48 11.37 12.91
CA LEU A 127 23.36 12.27 12.65
C LEU A 127 22.49 12.46 13.90
N ALA A 128 22.14 11.40 14.62
CA ALA A 128 21.38 11.51 15.86
C ALA A 128 22.07 12.33 16.94
N GLY A 129 23.41 12.24 17.02
CA GLY A 129 24.21 12.99 17.99
C GLY A 129 24.41 14.46 17.65
N ALA A 130 24.34 14.83 16.37
CA ALA A 130 24.52 16.19 15.88
C ALA A 130 23.21 16.97 15.72
N GLU A 131 22.07 16.28 15.60
CA GLU A 131 20.77 16.87 15.31
C GLU A 131 20.20 17.63 16.51
N THR A 132 19.75 18.86 16.27
CA THR A 132 19.16 19.74 17.30
C THR A 132 17.64 19.61 17.40
N ASN A 133 16.97 19.15 16.32
CA ASN A 133 15.55 18.81 16.35
C ASN A 133 15.36 17.45 17.03
N GLY A 134 14.85 17.43 18.25
CA GLY A 134 14.69 16.21 19.04
C GLY A 134 13.80 15.14 18.37
N ARG A 135 12.83 15.52 17.50
CA ARG A 135 12.02 14.56 16.76
C ARG A 135 12.85 13.90 15.64
N VAL A 136 13.63 14.65 14.89
CA VAL A 136 14.52 14.13 13.84
C VAL A 136 15.62 13.26 14.46
N ALA A 137 16.23 13.68 15.57
CA ALA A 137 17.21 12.89 16.30
C ALA A 137 16.66 11.52 16.76
N ARG A 138 15.39 11.46 17.18
CA ARG A 138 14.72 10.19 17.52
C ARG A 138 14.51 9.30 16.29
N LEU A 139 14.19 9.88 15.11
CA LEU A 139 14.11 9.11 13.86
C LEU A 139 15.46 8.52 13.48
N HIS A 140 16.53 9.31 13.51
CA HIS A 140 17.89 8.79 13.28
C HIS A 140 18.23 7.64 14.24
N SER A 141 17.91 7.79 15.52
CA SER A 141 18.15 6.76 16.54
C SER A 141 17.32 5.50 16.28
N TYR A 142 16.06 5.66 15.88
CA TYR A 142 15.20 4.54 15.51
C TYR A 142 15.76 3.79 14.29
N VAL A 143 16.05 4.48 13.19
CA VAL A 143 16.61 3.87 11.98
C VAL A 143 17.93 3.18 12.27
N ASN A 144 18.79 3.78 13.11
CA ASN A 144 20.05 3.15 13.54
C ASN A 144 19.83 1.84 14.31
N SER A 145 18.69 1.69 14.98
CA SER A 145 18.34 0.47 15.72
C SER A 145 17.72 -0.65 14.87
N VAL A 146 17.29 -0.32 13.64
CA VAL A 146 16.68 -1.30 12.72
C VAL A 146 17.76 -2.16 12.09
N GLN A 147 17.55 -3.49 12.11
CA GLN A 147 18.44 -4.42 11.41
C GLN A 147 18.23 -4.29 9.89
N PRO A 148 19.26 -4.00 9.10
CA PRO A 148 19.12 -3.98 7.64
C PRO A 148 18.90 -5.39 7.10
N SER A 149 18.12 -5.51 6.02
CA SER A 149 17.99 -6.76 5.28
C SER A 149 19.23 -7.02 4.43
N LEU A 150 19.52 -8.30 4.20
CA LEU A 150 20.62 -8.70 3.33
C LEU A 150 20.21 -8.71 1.85
N GLN A 151 21.17 -8.52 0.98
CA GLN A 151 21.07 -8.88 -0.43
C GLN A 151 20.80 -10.39 -0.55
N ASN A 152 20.48 -10.86 -1.75
CA ASN A 152 20.16 -12.26 -2.02
C ASN A 152 20.49 -12.64 -3.46
N GLU A 153 20.21 -13.88 -3.84
CA GLU A 153 20.47 -14.39 -5.19
C GLU A 153 19.77 -13.64 -6.32
N TYR A 154 18.68 -12.91 -6.01
CA TYR A 154 17.92 -12.11 -6.98
C TYR A 154 18.40 -10.64 -7.05
N THR A 155 19.38 -10.23 -6.25
CA THR A 155 19.91 -8.87 -6.26
C THR A 155 20.44 -8.51 -7.64
N GLY A 156 19.84 -7.51 -8.29
CA GLY A 156 20.21 -7.06 -9.61
C GLY A 156 19.72 -7.94 -10.76
N LEU A 157 18.77 -8.85 -10.54
CA LEU A 157 18.15 -9.70 -11.58
C LEU A 157 17.65 -8.88 -12.79
N PHE A 158 17.14 -7.68 -12.52
CA PHE A 158 16.61 -6.77 -13.54
C PHE A 158 17.49 -5.55 -13.79
N ARG A 159 18.77 -5.61 -13.43
CA ARG A 159 19.69 -4.48 -13.66
C ARG A 159 19.74 -4.10 -15.14
N GLY A 160 19.48 -2.82 -15.43
CA GLY A 160 19.48 -2.26 -16.78
C GLY A 160 18.25 -2.59 -17.62
N LYS A 161 17.27 -3.34 -17.10
CA LYS A 161 16.00 -3.63 -17.79
C LYS A 161 15.03 -2.46 -17.66
N ASN A 162 14.10 -2.36 -18.59
CA ASN A 162 13.00 -1.40 -18.54
C ASN A 162 12.03 -1.76 -17.42
N LEU A 163 11.37 -0.75 -16.82
CA LEU A 163 10.32 -0.92 -15.83
C LEU A 163 9.00 -0.34 -16.34
N ILE A 164 7.93 -1.12 -16.25
CA ILE A 164 6.54 -0.65 -16.36
C ILE A 164 5.83 -1.01 -15.06
N LEU A 165 5.54 -0.02 -14.23
CA LEU A 165 4.82 -0.18 -12.97
C LEU A 165 3.37 0.29 -13.16
N ILE A 166 2.42 -0.58 -12.85
CA ILE A 166 0.98 -0.35 -13.06
C ILE A 166 0.26 -0.43 -11.72
N THR A 167 -0.44 0.62 -11.35
CA THR A 167 -1.47 0.57 -10.31
C THR A 167 -2.82 0.42 -10.99
N ALA A 168 -3.44 -0.76 -10.82
CA ALA A 168 -4.70 -1.10 -11.47
C ALA A 168 -5.88 -0.74 -10.56
N GLU A 169 -6.76 0.14 -11.03
CA GLU A 169 -7.95 0.62 -10.29
C GLU A 169 -8.87 -0.54 -9.93
N ALA A 170 -9.11 -0.71 -8.61
CA ALA A 170 -10.04 -1.69 -8.02
C ALA A 170 -9.84 -3.15 -8.51
N PHE A 171 -8.62 -3.51 -8.90
CA PHE A 171 -8.28 -4.85 -9.38
C PHE A 171 -8.27 -5.87 -8.24
N THR A 172 -8.72 -7.11 -8.53
CA THR A 172 -8.63 -8.25 -7.61
C THR A 172 -8.15 -9.51 -8.33
N ALA A 173 -7.62 -10.46 -7.55
CA ALA A 173 -7.18 -11.76 -8.07
C ALA A 173 -8.31 -12.53 -8.79
N GLU A 174 -9.56 -12.29 -8.41
CA GLU A 174 -10.77 -12.93 -8.99
C GLU A 174 -11.04 -12.50 -10.44
N VAL A 175 -10.34 -11.47 -10.92
CA VAL A 175 -10.37 -11.07 -12.35
C VAL A 175 -9.47 -11.96 -13.20
N ILE A 176 -8.47 -12.61 -12.61
CA ILE A 176 -7.51 -13.45 -13.35
C ILE A 176 -8.17 -14.76 -13.74
N ASP A 177 -8.46 -14.93 -15.03
CA ASP A 177 -9.20 -16.06 -15.56
C ASP A 177 -8.57 -16.52 -16.90
N PRO A 178 -8.30 -17.83 -17.08
CA PRO A 178 -7.62 -18.31 -18.29
C PRO A 178 -8.40 -18.11 -19.60
N GLU A 179 -9.73 -17.96 -19.52
CA GLU A 179 -10.59 -17.80 -20.71
C GLU A 179 -10.99 -16.33 -20.95
N LEU A 180 -11.30 -15.59 -19.87
CA LEU A 180 -11.74 -14.21 -19.95
C LEU A 180 -10.58 -13.22 -20.03
N THR A 181 -9.50 -13.48 -19.27
CA THR A 181 -8.34 -12.59 -19.12
C THR A 181 -7.01 -13.34 -19.32
N PRO A 182 -6.78 -13.96 -20.50
CA PRO A 182 -5.64 -14.84 -20.75
C PRO A 182 -4.30 -14.16 -20.61
N THR A 183 -4.18 -12.85 -20.91
CA THR A 183 -2.93 -12.10 -20.73
C THR A 183 -2.65 -11.91 -19.23
N LEU A 184 -3.61 -11.43 -18.44
CA LEU A 184 -3.47 -11.36 -16.98
C LEU A 184 -3.09 -12.72 -16.39
N TYR A 185 -3.76 -13.79 -16.85
CA TYR A 185 -3.45 -15.14 -16.42
C TYR A 185 -2.02 -15.56 -16.77
N ARG A 186 -1.55 -15.26 -18.00
CA ARG A 186 -0.17 -15.50 -18.43
C ARG A 186 0.82 -14.76 -17.54
N LEU A 187 0.64 -13.45 -17.36
CA LEU A 187 1.55 -12.60 -16.57
C LEU A 187 1.62 -13.06 -15.11
N ALA A 188 0.49 -13.39 -14.51
CA ALA A 188 0.41 -13.83 -13.12
C ALA A 188 1.04 -15.22 -12.86
N ASN A 189 1.07 -16.10 -13.89
CA ASN A 189 1.52 -17.48 -13.70
C ASN A 189 2.91 -17.76 -14.32
N ASN A 190 3.43 -16.89 -15.19
CA ASN A 190 4.74 -17.08 -15.84
C ASN A 190 5.78 -16.03 -15.42
N GLY A 191 5.48 -15.23 -14.39
CA GLY A 191 6.40 -14.32 -13.72
C GLY A 191 6.82 -14.84 -12.35
N ILE A 192 7.11 -13.90 -11.42
CA ILE A 192 7.24 -14.19 -10.00
C ILE A 192 5.82 -14.36 -9.43
N ARG A 193 5.54 -15.53 -8.89
CA ARG A 193 4.22 -15.87 -8.37
C ARG A 193 4.15 -15.63 -6.86
N PHE A 194 3.17 -14.85 -6.42
CA PHE A 194 2.88 -14.58 -5.02
C PHE A 194 1.62 -15.33 -4.61
N THR A 195 1.69 -16.15 -3.56
CA THR A 195 0.53 -16.93 -3.08
C THR A 195 -0.22 -16.21 -1.96
N GLU A 196 0.41 -15.23 -1.30
CA GLU A 196 -0.08 -14.53 -0.12
C GLU A 196 0.17 -13.01 -0.23
N TYR A 197 -0.31 -12.37 -1.32
CA TYR A 197 -0.21 -10.92 -1.47
C TYR A 197 -1.45 -10.21 -0.94
N TYR A 198 -1.24 -9.08 -0.28
CA TYR A 198 -2.28 -8.25 0.31
C TYR A 198 -2.16 -6.79 -0.14
N GLN A 199 -3.32 -6.18 -0.42
CA GLN A 199 -3.47 -4.74 -0.56
C GLN A 199 -4.35 -4.22 0.58
N PRO A 200 -3.79 -3.86 1.74
CA PRO A 200 -4.59 -3.31 2.83
C PRO A 200 -5.41 -2.10 2.37
N ALA A 201 -6.66 -2.04 2.81
CA ALA A 201 -7.53 -0.90 2.51
C ALA A 201 -7.09 0.32 3.33
N TRP A 202 -6.20 1.12 2.75
CA TRP A 202 -5.77 2.39 3.33
C TRP A 202 -6.90 3.42 3.24
N GLY A 203 -7.09 4.25 4.26
CA GLY A 203 -8.25 5.13 4.41
C GLY A 203 -8.49 6.17 3.32
N GLY A 204 -7.59 6.33 2.36
CA GLY A 204 -7.65 7.31 1.28
C GLY A 204 -8.02 6.76 -0.11
N SER A 205 -8.58 5.55 -0.20
CA SER A 205 -8.97 4.94 -1.48
C SER A 205 -7.80 4.91 -2.49
N THR A 206 -8.04 5.21 -3.78
CA THR A 206 -7.07 5.20 -4.87
C THR A 206 -5.74 5.89 -4.52
N THR A 207 -5.79 7.10 -3.98
CA THR A 207 -4.56 7.88 -3.70
C THR A 207 -3.69 7.24 -2.60
N SER A 208 -4.29 6.55 -1.63
CA SER A 208 -3.52 5.86 -0.58
C SER A 208 -2.94 4.53 -1.09
N GLY A 209 -3.66 3.81 -1.94
CA GLY A 209 -3.13 2.63 -2.61
C GLY A 209 -1.99 2.98 -3.56
N GLU A 210 -2.14 4.02 -4.37
CA GLU A 210 -1.11 4.57 -5.24
C GLU A 210 0.14 4.97 -4.44
N PHE A 211 -0.02 5.68 -3.31
CA PHE A 211 1.07 6.04 -2.40
C PHE A 211 1.79 4.80 -1.86
N SER A 212 1.05 3.78 -1.41
CA SER A 212 1.66 2.55 -0.87
C SER A 212 2.50 1.81 -1.91
N ASN A 213 2.04 1.76 -3.16
CA ASN A 213 2.75 1.09 -4.25
C ASN A 213 4.04 1.82 -4.67
N LEU A 214 4.05 3.16 -4.60
CA LEU A 214 5.14 3.99 -5.13
C LEU A 214 6.17 4.41 -4.07
N VAL A 215 5.73 4.66 -2.82
CA VAL A 215 6.56 5.31 -1.79
C VAL A 215 7.07 4.32 -0.74
N GLY A 216 6.39 3.18 -0.53
CA GLY A 216 6.82 2.16 0.43
C GLY A 216 6.69 2.58 1.91
N LEU A 217 5.88 3.60 2.20
CA LEU A 217 5.51 4.07 3.53
C LEU A 217 4.03 3.83 3.80
N VAL A 218 3.64 3.72 5.06
CA VAL A 218 2.22 3.62 5.46
C VAL A 218 1.51 4.92 5.09
N PRO A 219 0.44 4.86 4.26
CA PRO A 219 -0.35 6.05 3.97
C PRO A 219 -0.93 6.66 5.24
N THR A 220 -0.76 7.96 5.41
CA THR A 220 -1.37 8.67 6.53
C THR A 220 -2.88 8.74 6.36
N THR A 221 -3.61 8.78 7.48
CA THR A 221 -5.07 8.83 7.47
C THR A 221 -5.61 10.09 6.80
N GLY A 222 -6.69 9.97 6.04
CA GLY A 222 -7.43 11.11 5.50
C GLY A 222 -7.34 11.33 3.99
N GLY A 223 -6.70 10.45 3.23
CA GLY A 223 -6.78 10.46 1.77
C GLY A 223 -5.97 11.53 1.04
N VAL A 224 -5.05 12.21 1.73
CA VAL A 224 -4.26 13.31 1.17
C VAL A 224 -2.75 13.05 1.16
N CYS A 225 -2.29 11.88 1.64
CA CYS A 225 -0.87 11.56 1.73
C CYS A 225 -0.13 11.74 0.40
N MET A 226 -0.74 11.38 -0.73
CA MET A 226 -0.15 11.58 -2.05
C MET A 226 0.03 13.06 -2.40
N LYS A 227 -0.84 13.96 -1.94
CA LYS A 227 -0.69 15.40 -2.16
C LYS A 227 0.48 16.01 -1.40
N GLU A 228 0.79 15.48 -0.23
CA GLU A 228 1.89 15.97 0.61
C GLU A 228 3.27 15.66 0.00
N VAL A 229 3.34 14.68 -0.92
CA VAL A 229 4.59 14.32 -1.62
C VAL A 229 5.26 15.52 -2.29
N VAL A 230 4.50 16.49 -2.81
CA VAL A 230 5.05 17.71 -3.44
C VAL A 230 5.84 18.60 -2.49
N HIS A 231 5.74 18.34 -1.18
CA HIS A 231 6.45 19.08 -0.13
C HIS A 231 7.50 18.22 0.58
N GLN A 232 7.79 17.04 0.07
CA GLN A 232 8.63 16.04 0.72
C GLN A 232 9.64 15.45 -0.26
N ASN A 233 10.86 15.25 0.19
CA ASN A 233 11.85 14.56 -0.61
C ASN A 233 11.63 13.04 -0.57
N MET A 234 11.26 12.44 -1.70
CA MET A 234 10.98 11.00 -1.83
C MET A 234 12.06 10.28 -2.66
N PHE A 235 13.34 10.58 -2.42
CA PHE A 235 14.49 10.14 -3.21
C PHE A 235 14.64 8.62 -3.37
N LEU A 236 13.93 7.81 -2.59
CA LEU A 236 13.96 6.35 -2.65
C LEU A 236 12.93 5.74 -3.62
N THR A 237 12.01 6.53 -4.21
CA THR A 237 11.06 6.00 -5.19
C THR A 237 11.76 5.47 -6.44
N MET A 238 11.15 4.49 -7.13
CA MET A 238 11.73 3.95 -8.37
C MET A 238 11.92 5.01 -9.44
N GLY A 239 11.04 6.03 -9.50
CA GLY A 239 11.23 7.17 -10.39
C GLY A 239 12.60 7.83 -10.19
N HIS A 240 12.88 8.29 -8.97
CA HIS A 240 14.17 8.92 -8.64
C HIS A 240 15.36 7.96 -8.77
N GLN A 241 15.22 6.72 -8.30
CA GLN A 241 16.33 5.76 -8.36
C GLN A 241 16.75 5.45 -9.80
N LEU A 242 15.78 5.26 -10.72
CA LEU A 242 16.06 4.99 -12.12
C LEU A 242 16.42 6.25 -12.91
N GLN A 243 15.87 7.43 -12.54
CA GLN A 243 16.29 8.71 -13.11
C GLN A 243 17.80 8.95 -12.90
N ARG A 244 18.33 8.67 -11.69
CA ARG A 244 19.77 8.71 -11.41
C ARG A 244 20.62 7.74 -12.24
N GLN A 245 19.97 6.73 -12.85
CA GLN A 245 20.59 5.80 -13.79
C GLN A 245 20.33 6.18 -15.26
N ASN A 246 19.86 7.40 -15.53
CA ASN A 246 19.57 7.94 -16.87
C ASN A 246 18.46 7.18 -17.62
N TYR A 247 17.47 6.64 -16.91
CA TYR A 247 16.26 6.11 -17.56
C TYR A 247 15.40 7.27 -18.08
N THR A 248 14.82 7.09 -19.27
CA THR A 248 13.73 7.95 -19.71
C THR A 248 12.47 7.59 -18.91
N SER A 249 11.89 8.55 -18.17
CA SER A 249 10.79 8.24 -17.27
C SER A 249 9.52 9.03 -17.55
N MET A 250 8.37 8.41 -17.33
CA MET A 250 7.07 9.08 -17.42
C MET A 250 6.00 8.40 -16.57
N ALA A 251 5.07 9.21 -16.04
CA ALA A 251 3.87 8.74 -15.37
C ALA A 251 2.64 9.09 -16.22
N ILE A 252 1.69 8.18 -16.32
CA ILE A 252 0.56 8.26 -17.26
C ILE A 252 -0.74 7.92 -16.54
N HIS A 253 -1.78 8.71 -16.79
CA HIS A 253 -3.10 8.51 -16.21
C HIS A 253 -4.19 8.90 -17.21
N ASN A 254 -5.15 8.03 -17.46
CA ASN A 254 -6.22 8.28 -18.45
C ASN A 254 -7.44 9.02 -17.88
N HIS A 255 -7.24 9.84 -16.87
CA HIS A 255 -8.26 10.73 -16.32
C HIS A 255 -7.72 12.17 -16.20
N VAL A 256 -8.48 13.06 -15.55
CA VAL A 256 -8.09 14.47 -15.36
C VAL A 256 -6.82 14.56 -14.49
N GLY A 257 -5.75 15.12 -15.04
CA GLY A 257 -4.42 15.13 -14.44
C GLY A 257 -4.32 15.93 -13.13
N THR A 258 -5.17 16.97 -12.95
CA THR A 258 -5.22 17.74 -11.70
C THR A 258 -5.96 17.04 -10.56
N PHE A 259 -6.61 15.91 -10.83
CA PHE A 259 -7.27 15.14 -9.79
C PHE A 259 -6.21 14.52 -8.87
N TYR A 260 -6.32 14.76 -7.56
CA TYR A 260 -5.30 14.46 -6.54
C TYR A 260 -3.95 15.16 -6.73
N ASP A 261 -3.90 16.27 -7.51
CA ASP A 261 -2.67 17.01 -7.84
C ASP A 261 -1.60 16.15 -8.53
N ARG A 262 -2.00 15.14 -9.34
CA ARG A 262 -1.08 14.22 -10.01
C ARG A 262 -0.12 14.93 -10.97
N ASP A 263 -0.56 16.04 -11.56
CA ASP A 263 0.27 16.93 -12.38
C ASP A 263 1.53 17.43 -11.66
N LYS A 264 1.53 17.42 -10.32
CA LYS A 264 2.66 17.82 -9.47
C LYS A 264 3.30 16.63 -8.78
N THR A 265 2.49 15.72 -8.19
CA THR A 265 2.97 14.63 -7.36
C THR A 265 3.88 13.68 -8.13
N HIS A 266 3.55 13.33 -9.38
CA HIS A 266 4.29 12.33 -10.13
C HIS A 266 5.66 12.83 -10.60
N THR A 267 5.78 14.10 -10.97
CA THR A 267 7.10 14.69 -11.26
C THR A 267 7.96 14.77 -9.99
N HIS A 268 7.34 15.00 -8.83
CA HIS A 268 8.01 14.96 -7.51
C HIS A 268 8.42 13.55 -7.04
N LEU A 269 7.88 12.50 -7.67
CA LEU A 269 8.30 11.11 -7.45
C LEU A 269 9.41 10.67 -8.42
N GLY A 270 9.99 11.61 -9.19
CA GLY A 270 11.13 11.36 -10.08
C GLY A 270 10.76 10.93 -11.50
N TYR A 271 9.52 11.19 -11.95
CA TYR A 271 9.16 10.99 -13.35
C TYR A 271 9.38 12.29 -14.16
N ASP A 272 10.13 12.23 -15.26
CA ASP A 272 10.46 13.40 -16.10
C ASP A 272 9.24 14.07 -16.71
N ARG A 273 8.17 13.30 -16.92
CA ARG A 273 6.93 13.76 -17.55
C ARG A 273 5.72 13.13 -16.88
N PHE A 274 4.67 13.94 -16.68
CA PHE A 274 3.34 13.45 -16.40
C PHE A 274 2.42 13.65 -17.61
N ILE A 275 1.64 12.64 -17.98
CA ILE A 275 0.76 12.61 -19.15
C ILE A 275 -0.63 12.20 -18.69
N ALA A 276 -1.65 13.03 -18.97
CA ALA A 276 -3.04 12.76 -18.64
C ALA A 276 -3.98 13.44 -19.66
N LEU A 277 -5.29 13.24 -19.53
CA LEU A 277 -6.27 13.76 -20.51
C LEU A 277 -6.13 15.27 -20.80
N ASP A 278 -5.73 16.07 -19.83
CA ASP A 278 -5.52 17.49 -19.99
C ASP A 278 -4.03 17.87 -20.05
N PHE A 279 -3.15 16.88 -20.10
CA PHE A 279 -1.68 17.00 -20.06
C PHE A 279 -1.01 16.14 -21.15
N GLY A 280 -1.41 16.30 -22.38
CA GLY A 280 -0.76 15.66 -23.53
C GLY A 280 -1.21 14.24 -23.86
N LEU A 281 -2.22 13.69 -23.21
CA LEU A 281 -2.88 12.46 -23.61
C LEU A 281 -4.03 12.81 -24.55
N GLU A 282 -3.74 12.81 -25.84
CA GLU A 282 -4.73 13.00 -26.90
C GLU A 282 -5.17 11.64 -27.46
N GLY A 283 -6.37 11.55 -28.00
CA GLY A 283 -6.88 10.35 -28.66
C GLY A 283 -7.68 9.40 -27.76
N VAL A 284 -7.62 9.55 -26.44
CA VAL A 284 -8.50 8.81 -25.53
C VAL A 284 -9.89 9.44 -25.53
N LYS A 285 -10.92 8.61 -25.78
CA LYS A 285 -12.30 9.06 -25.74
C LYS A 285 -12.69 9.46 -24.32
N ARG A 286 -13.24 10.67 -24.19
CA ARG A 286 -13.83 11.09 -22.91
C ARG A 286 -15.11 10.31 -22.64
N MET A 287 -15.06 9.46 -21.65
CA MET A 287 -16.14 8.62 -21.14
C MET A 287 -15.87 8.36 -19.65
N PHE A 288 -16.70 7.61 -18.95
CA PHE A 288 -16.36 7.21 -17.57
C PHE A 288 -16.86 5.80 -17.26
N PRO A 289 -15.99 4.94 -16.69
CA PRO A 289 -14.53 5.09 -16.65
C PRO A 289 -13.91 5.12 -18.03
N GLU A 290 -12.78 5.82 -18.18
CA GLU A 290 -12.02 5.89 -19.43
C GLU A 290 -11.35 4.55 -19.77
N SER A 291 -10.97 4.37 -21.03
CA SER A 291 -10.39 3.14 -21.54
C SER A 291 -8.89 3.05 -21.28
N ASP A 292 -8.47 2.02 -20.54
CA ASP A 292 -7.05 1.72 -20.34
C ASP A 292 -6.39 1.26 -21.65
N LEU A 293 -7.14 0.57 -22.53
CA LEU A 293 -6.64 0.20 -23.87
C LEU A 293 -6.28 1.46 -24.68
N GLU A 294 -7.21 2.43 -24.79
CA GLU A 294 -6.94 3.67 -25.51
C GLU A 294 -5.77 4.45 -24.92
N MET A 295 -5.59 4.43 -23.58
CA MET A 295 -4.41 5.01 -22.93
C MET A 295 -3.12 4.37 -23.43
N MET A 296 -3.02 3.05 -23.40
CA MET A 296 -1.81 2.35 -23.83
C MET A 296 -1.55 2.48 -25.33
N GLU A 297 -2.59 2.41 -26.17
CA GLU A 297 -2.49 2.64 -27.63
C GLU A 297 -1.90 4.01 -27.97
N ASN A 298 -2.20 5.04 -27.18
CA ASN A 298 -1.72 6.40 -27.41
C ASN A 298 -0.37 6.71 -26.75
N THR A 299 0.15 5.85 -25.87
CA THR A 299 1.33 6.19 -25.07
C THR A 299 2.51 5.24 -25.23
N VAL A 300 2.31 3.98 -25.60
CA VAL A 300 3.41 3.00 -25.74
C VAL A 300 4.48 3.48 -26.72
N SER A 301 4.10 4.11 -27.84
CA SER A 301 5.03 4.69 -28.82
C SER A 301 5.89 5.83 -28.27
N LEU A 302 5.56 6.41 -27.09
CA LEU A 302 6.33 7.49 -26.49
C LEU A 302 7.63 7.01 -25.83
N PHE A 303 7.71 5.72 -25.47
CA PHE A 303 8.84 5.18 -24.71
C PHE A 303 9.48 3.91 -25.30
N ILE A 304 8.76 3.12 -26.09
CA ILE A 304 9.19 1.78 -26.49
C ILE A 304 10.58 1.76 -27.19
N ASP A 305 10.93 2.82 -27.91
CA ASP A 305 12.21 2.98 -28.61
C ASP A 305 13.25 3.77 -27.77
N ARG A 306 12.97 4.08 -26.48
CA ARG A 306 13.81 4.95 -25.63
C ARG A 306 14.39 4.23 -24.43
N GLN A 307 14.96 3.07 -24.64
CA GLN A 307 15.53 2.24 -23.58
C GLN A 307 16.84 2.84 -23.02
N PRO A 308 17.11 2.67 -21.71
CA PRO A 308 16.20 2.12 -20.71
C PRO A 308 15.10 3.12 -20.33
N PHE A 309 13.90 2.62 -20.06
CA PHE A 309 12.78 3.45 -19.64
C PHE A 309 12.14 2.98 -18.32
N SER A 310 11.53 3.91 -17.60
CA SER A 310 10.69 3.67 -16.43
C SER A 310 9.33 4.34 -16.62
N VAL A 311 8.27 3.57 -16.75
CA VAL A 311 6.92 4.07 -16.99
C VAL A 311 6.00 3.65 -15.86
N TYR A 312 5.23 4.61 -15.35
CA TYR A 312 4.16 4.37 -14.39
C TYR A 312 2.81 4.56 -15.07
N TYR A 313 1.89 3.63 -14.85
CA TYR A 313 0.51 3.72 -15.27
C TYR A 313 -0.44 3.67 -14.06
N MET A 314 -1.31 4.68 -13.92
CA MET A 314 -2.49 4.60 -13.08
C MET A 314 -3.71 4.40 -13.97
N THR A 315 -4.34 3.23 -13.88
CA THR A 315 -5.49 2.86 -14.71
C THR A 315 -6.81 3.38 -14.14
N VAL A 316 -7.89 3.28 -14.90
CA VAL A 316 -9.22 3.80 -14.48
C VAL A 316 -10.36 2.85 -14.85
N SER A 317 -10.20 1.97 -15.84
CA SER A 317 -11.35 1.21 -16.40
C SER A 317 -12.08 0.35 -15.36
N GLY A 318 -11.37 -0.13 -14.32
CA GLY A 318 -11.93 -0.89 -13.20
C GLY A 318 -12.80 -0.10 -12.23
N HIS A 319 -12.91 1.24 -12.38
CA HIS A 319 -13.59 2.12 -11.42
C HIS A 319 -15.10 1.84 -11.30
N SER A 320 -15.62 1.95 -10.09
CA SER A 320 -17.07 1.93 -9.83
C SER A 320 -17.77 3.14 -10.52
N VAL A 321 -19.06 3.08 -10.86
CA VAL A 321 -20.15 2.24 -10.34
C VAL A 321 -20.32 1.00 -11.22
N TYR A 322 -20.57 -0.16 -10.59
CA TYR A 322 -20.75 -1.41 -11.31
C TYR A 322 -22.21 -1.58 -11.74
N SER A 323 -22.65 -0.71 -12.61
CA SER A 323 -23.95 -0.68 -13.26
C SER A 323 -23.77 -0.44 -14.75
N LEU A 324 -24.33 -1.30 -15.59
CA LEU A 324 -24.18 -1.22 -17.05
C LEU A 324 -24.62 0.15 -17.62
N GLY A 325 -25.63 0.79 -17.01
CA GLY A 325 -26.10 2.11 -17.43
C GLY A 325 -25.15 3.27 -17.13
N SER A 326 -24.09 3.05 -16.29
CA SER A 326 -23.21 4.10 -15.79
C SER A 326 -21.72 3.79 -15.95
N ASN A 327 -21.37 2.62 -16.49
CA ASN A 327 -19.97 2.20 -16.65
C ASN A 327 -19.69 1.96 -18.14
N GLU A 328 -19.09 2.94 -18.80
CA GLU A 328 -18.87 2.89 -20.25
C GLU A 328 -17.79 1.88 -20.64
N SER A 329 -16.76 1.65 -19.82
CA SER A 329 -15.75 0.61 -20.04
C SER A 329 -16.40 -0.79 -19.99
N ALA A 330 -17.29 -1.02 -19.03
CA ALA A 330 -18.03 -2.28 -18.96
C ALA A 330 -18.98 -2.47 -20.15
N GLN A 331 -19.65 -1.41 -20.62
CA GLN A 331 -20.55 -1.49 -21.80
C GLN A 331 -19.84 -2.02 -23.04
N ARG A 332 -18.58 -1.66 -23.24
CA ARG A 332 -17.76 -2.11 -24.39
C ARG A 332 -17.49 -3.62 -24.38
N ASN A 333 -17.52 -4.23 -23.21
CA ASN A 333 -17.07 -5.62 -23.01
C ASN A 333 -18.17 -6.54 -22.48
N TYR A 334 -19.38 -6.04 -22.26
CA TYR A 334 -20.44 -6.75 -21.54
C TYR A 334 -20.85 -8.06 -22.23
N ASP A 335 -20.85 -8.11 -23.55
CA ASP A 335 -21.20 -9.32 -24.33
C ASP A 335 -20.33 -10.53 -23.97
N ARG A 336 -19.07 -10.29 -23.50
CA ARG A 336 -18.14 -11.36 -23.09
C ARG A 336 -18.52 -11.99 -21.75
N VAL A 337 -19.32 -11.31 -20.93
CA VAL A 337 -19.70 -11.74 -19.57
C VAL A 337 -21.21 -11.91 -19.41
N ALA A 338 -22.01 -11.60 -20.44
CA ALA A 338 -23.47 -11.59 -20.36
C ALA A 338 -24.05 -12.93 -19.92
N ASP A 339 -23.47 -14.04 -20.39
CA ASP A 339 -23.93 -15.41 -20.12
C ASP A 339 -23.30 -16.04 -18.87
N LEU A 340 -22.45 -15.33 -18.12
CA LEU A 340 -21.89 -15.84 -16.86
C LEU A 340 -23.00 -16.06 -15.82
N ASP A 341 -22.89 -17.13 -15.05
CA ASP A 341 -23.76 -17.37 -13.89
C ASP A 341 -23.30 -16.51 -12.70
N ALA A 342 -23.61 -15.21 -12.77
CA ALA A 342 -23.26 -14.23 -11.78
C ALA A 342 -24.28 -13.07 -11.75
N SER A 343 -24.31 -12.32 -10.65
CA SER A 343 -25.15 -11.11 -10.54
C SER A 343 -24.68 -10.00 -11.50
N ASP A 344 -25.59 -9.09 -11.87
CA ASP A 344 -25.28 -8.00 -12.80
C ASP A 344 -24.09 -7.15 -12.34
N PRO A 345 -23.95 -6.74 -11.06
CA PRO A 345 -22.77 -5.98 -10.62
C PRO A 345 -21.45 -6.73 -10.79
N ILE A 346 -21.44 -8.05 -10.58
CA ILE A 346 -20.25 -8.88 -10.80
C ILE A 346 -19.92 -8.96 -12.29
N LYS A 347 -20.93 -9.16 -13.15
CA LYS A 347 -20.73 -9.11 -14.61
C LYS A 347 -20.17 -7.78 -15.08
N VAL A 348 -20.71 -6.67 -14.58
CA VAL A 348 -20.23 -5.32 -14.92
C VAL A 348 -18.80 -5.10 -14.41
N TYR A 349 -18.46 -5.54 -13.20
CA TYR A 349 -17.11 -5.47 -12.66
C TYR A 349 -16.12 -6.27 -13.54
N ARG A 350 -16.46 -7.51 -13.90
CA ARG A 350 -15.62 -8.32 -14.80
C ARG A 350 -15.50 -7.66 -16.19
N ALA A 351 -16.59 -7.14 -16.75
CA ALA A 351 -16.59 -6.44 -18.04
C ALA A 351 -15.70 -5.18 -18.03
N ALA A 352 -15.69 -4.43 -16.93
CA ALA A 352 -14.81 -3.27 -16.76
C ALA A 352 -13.33 -3.68 -16.78
N ASN A 353 -12.97 -4.76 -16.12
CA ASN A 353 -11.61 -5.29 -16.09
C ASN A 353 -11.16 -5.98 -17.39
N LEU A 354 -12.09 -6.35 -18.29
CA LEU A 354 -11.73 -6.78 -19.64
C LEU A 354 -11.12 -5.64 -20.47
N GLU A 355 -11.32 -4.39 -20.10
CA GLU A 355 -10.63 -3.28 -20.74
C GLU A 355 -9.17 -3.21 -20.31
N LEU A 356 -8.85 -3.50 -19.04
CA LEU A 356 -7.49 -3.68 -18.54
C LEU A 356 -6.80 -4.88 -19.24
N GLU A 357 -7.50 -6.01 -19.37
CA GLU A 357 -6.98 -7.18 -20.11
C GLU A 357 -6.54 -6.82 -21.52
N LYS A 358 -7.39 -6.09 -22.28
CA LYS A 358 -7.06 -5.64 -23.64
C LYS A 358 -5.85 -4.69 -23.66
N ALA A 359 -5.77 -3.79 -22.68
CA ALA A 359 -4.66 -2.87 -22.53
C ALA A 359 -3.34 -3.62 -22.33
N LEU A 360 -3.33 -4.61 -21.43
CA LEU A 360 -2.17 -5.46 -21.18
C LEU A 360 -1.82 -6.34 -22.38
N THR A 361 -2.83 -6.87 -23.08
CA THR A 361 -2.58 -7.63 -24.32
C THR A 361 -1.87 -6.75 -25.35
N TYR A 362 -2.39 -5.54 -25.58
CA TYR A 362 -1.76 -4.59 -26.49
C TYR A 362 -0.32 -4.27 -26.06
N LEU A 363 -0.10 -3.96 -24.77
CA LEU A 363 1.23 -3.64 -24.24
C LEU A 363 2.23 -4.79 -24.46
N VAL A 364 1.86 -6.01 -24.08
CA VAL A 364 2.73 -7.19 -24.24
C VAL A 364 3.03 -7.46 -25.71
N ASP A 365 2.03 -7.39 -26.59
CA ASP A 365 2.20 -7.55 -28.03
C ASP A 365 3.19 -6.53 -28.60
N GLN A 366 3.14 -5.25 -28.15
CA GLN A 366 4.09 -4.22 -28.58
C GLN A 366 5.51 -4.50 -28.10
N LEU A 367 5.68 -4.96 -26.84
CA LEU A 367 7.00 -5.34 -26.31
C LEU A 367 7.59 -6.54 -27.04
N GLU A 368 6.77 -7.54 -27.35
CA GLU A 368 7.19 -8.73 -28.15
C GLU A 368 7.56 -8.36 -29.59
N GLN A 369 6.74 -7.52 -30.24
CA GLN A 369 7.03 -7.04 -31.60
C GLN A 369 8.30 -6.21 -31.69
N ALA A 370 8.59 -5.41 -30.64
CA ALA A 370 9.82 -4.65 -30.51
C ALA A 370 11.03 -5.53 -30.12
N GLY A 371 10.80 -6.79 -29.72
CA GLY A 371 11.86 -7.73 -29.30
C GLY A 371 12.47 -7.39 -27.95
N ILE A 372 11.75 -6.69 -27.10
CA ILE A 372 12.23 -6.22 -25.77
C ILE A 372 11.42 -6.77 -24.59
N ALA A 373 10.57 -7.76 -24.79
CA ALA A 373 9.79 -8.38 -23.72
C ALA A 373 10.68 -8.99 -22.63
N ASP A 374 11.81 -9.60 -23.03
CA ASP A 374 12.81 -10.15 -22.09
C ASP A 374 13.57 -9.06 -21.31
N ASP A 375 13.65 -7.86 -21.85
CA ASP A 375 14.34 -6.71 -21.28
C ASP A 375 13.38 -5.71 -20.61
N THR A 376 12.12 -6.10 -20.43
CA THR A 376 11.10 -5.26 -19.79
C THR A 376 10.43 -6.01 -18.64
N VAL A 377 10.35 -5.35 -17.50
CA VAL A 377 9.66 -5.84 -16.30
C VAL A 377 8.32 -5.14 -16.18
N ILE A 378 7.23 -5.89 -16.14
CA ILE A 378 5.88 -5.40 -15.84
C ILE A 378 5.57 -5.74 -14.40
N VAL A 379 5.24 -4.73 -13.61
CA VAL A 379 4.75 -4.86 -12.23
C VAL A 379 3.33 -4.33 -12.17
N LEU A 380 2.38 -5.15 -11.73
CA LEU A 380 0.99 -4.74 -11.58
C LEU A 380 0.52 -5.07 -10.16
N GLY A 381 0.18 -4.02 -9.43
CA GLY A 381 -0.55 -4.07 -8.16
C GLY A 381 -1.89 -3.35 -8.28
N THR A 382 -2.73 -3.47 -7.27
CA THR A 382 -3.97 -2.69 -7.18
C THR A 382 -3.82 -1.49 -6.26
N ASP A 383 -4.75 -0.54 -6.35
CA ASP A 383 -4.88 0.55 -5.38
C ASP A 383 -5.73 0.15 -4.16
N HIS A 384 -6.82 -0.59 -4.38
CA HIS A 384 -7.73 -1.09 -3.34
C HIS A 384 -8.67 -2.18 -3.90
N TYR A 385 -9.39 -2.84 -2.99
CA TYR A 385 -10.47 -3.76 -3.35
C TYR A 385 -11.66 -3.01 -3.99
N PRO A 386 -12.56 -3.70 -4.75
CA PRO A 386 -13.70 -3.06 -5.42
C PRO A 386 -14.81 -2.69 -4.43
N TYR A 387 -14.61 -1.64 -3.63
CA TYR A 387 -15.57 -1.21 -2.60
C TYR A 387 -16.95 -0.83 -3.15
N GLY A 388 -17.03 -0.53 -4.45
CA GLY A 388 -18.32 -0.32 -5.13
C GLY A 388 -19.26 -1.53 -5.09
N LEU A 389 -18.74 -2.74 -4.78
CA LEU A 389 -19.52 -3.95 -4.57
C LEU A 389 -19.98 -4.14 -3.12
N GLU A 390 -19.54 -3.31 -2.19
CA GLU A 390 -19.94 -3.41 -0.79
C GLU A 390 -21.37 -2.93 -0.54
N ARG A 391 -21.93 -3.43 0.56
CA ARG A 391 -23.29 -3.13 1.02
C ARG A 391 -23.55 -1.66 1.33
N SER A 392 -22.54 -0.93 1.77
CA SER A 392 -22.66 0.49 2.13
C SER A 392 -22.90 1.41 0.93
N ASN A 393 -22.76 0.89 -0.28
CA ASN A 393 -22.93 1.65 -1.50
C ASN A 393 -24.41 1.76 -1.89
N ALA A 394 -24.93 2.98 -2.00
CA ALA A 394 -26.32 3.24 -2.39
C ALA A 394 -26.68 2.70 -3.80
N TRP A 395 -25.67 2.50 -4.65
CA TRP A 395 -25.86 2.04 -6.03
C TRP A 395 -26.11 0.54 -6.16
N ASN A 396 -25.76 -0.27 -5.16
CA ASN A 396 -25.94 -1.71 -5.16
C ASN A 396 -27.14 -2.18 -4.33
N ASN A 397 -28.13 -1.31 -4.08
CA ASN A 397 -29.33 -1.61 -3.29
C ASN A 397 -29.05 -2.17 -1.88
N SER A 398 -27.95 -1.76 -1.27
CA SER A 398 -27.48 -2.24 0.04
C SER A 398 -27.17 -3.74 0.11
N LYS A 399 -26.95 -4.42 -1.02
CA LYS A 399 -26.49 -5.79 -1.07
C LYS A 399 -24.96 -5.82 -1.13
N ASN A 400 -24.32 -6.69 -0.35
CA ASN A 400 -22.89 -6.94 -0.43
C ASN A 400 -22.59 -8.00 -1.49
N TYR A 401 -21.98 -7.61 -2.59
CA TYR A 401 -21.59 -8.51 -3.68
C TYR A 401 -20.16 -9.05 -3.53
N LEU A 402 -19.40 -8.59 -2.54
CA LEU A 402 -18.05 -9.12 -2.28
C LEU A 402 -18.11 -10.60 -1.86
N THR A 403 -19.16 -11.02 -1.14
CA THR A 403 -19.36 -12.44 -0.79
C THR A 403 -19.48 -13.32 -2.03
N GLU A 404 -20.14 -12.82 -3.08
CA GLU A 404 -20.26 -13.51 -4.37
C GLU A 404 -18.91 -13.47 -5.13
N LEU A 405 -18.24 -12.33 -5.15
CA LEU A 405 -16.94 -12.16 -5.83
C LEU A 405 -15.88 -13.13 -5.29
N TYR A 406 -15.75 -13.17 -3.96
CA TYR A 406 -14.74 -14.01 -3.28
C TYR A 406 -15.22 -15.46 -3.02
N GLY A 407 -16.50 -15.78 -3.30
CA GLY A 407 -17.03 -17.13 -3.09
C GLY A 407 -17.12 -17.56 -1.62
N VAL A 408 -17.31 -16.62 -0.69
CA VAL A 408 -17.33 -16.84 0.75
C VAL A 408 -18.63 -16.34 1.39
N GLU A 409 -19.00 -16.91 2.55
CA GLU A 409 -20.21 -16.46 3.28
C GLU A 409 -20.01 -15.14 4.00
N HIS A 410 -18.78 -14.86 4.44
CA HIS A 410 -18.40 -13.66 5.17
C HIS A 410 -17.08 -13.13 4.65
N VAL A 411 -17.00 -11.82 4.45
CA VAL A 411 -15.78 -11.11 4.02
C VAL A 411 -15.25 -10.31 5.20
N ASP A 412 -14.15 -10.78 5.78
CA ASP A 412 -13.34 -10.01 6.72
C ASP A 412 -12.30 -9.16 5.99
N GLN A 413 -11.51 -8.37 6.72
CA GLN A 413 -10.49 -7.53 6.10
C GLN A 413 -9.38 -8.34 5.43
N PHE A 414 -9.03 -9.51 5.96
CA PHE A 414 -7.95 -10.33 5.41
C PHE A 414 -8.36 -10.98 4.09
N THR A 415 -9.60 -11.47 4.00
CA THR A 415 -10.19 -11.98 2.76
C THR A 415 -10.36 -10.86 1.73
N ARG A 416 -10.86 -9.70 2.16
CA ARG A 416 -11.13 -8.55 1.29
C ARG A 416 -9.87 -8.00 0.63
N ASP A 417 -8.78 -7.94 1.40
CA ASP A 417 -7.53 -7.30 0.99
C ASP A 417 -6.51 -8.31 0.42
N HIS A 418 -6.83 -9.61 0.44
CA HIS A 418 -6.05 -10.63 -0.28
C HIS A 418 -6.20 -10.44 -1.78
N ASN A 419 -5.08 -10.42 -2.52
CA ASN A 419 -5.08 -10.02 -3.92
C ASN A 419 -3.93 -10.69 -4.69
N ALA A 420 -3.68 -10.24 -5.91
CA ALA A 420 -2.54 -10.64 -6.73
C ALA A 420 -1.56 -9.47 -6.94
N LEU A 421 -0.28 -9.76 -6.82
CA LEU A 421 0.81 -8.94 -7.33
C LEU A 421 1.40 -9.68 -8.53
N ILE A 422 1.56 -8.98 -9.64
CA ILE A 422 2.21 -9.52 -10.84
C ILE A 422 3.58 -8.84 -10.98
N ILE A 423 4.64 -9.63 -11.07
CA ILE A 423 5.97 -9.20 -11.51
C ILE A 423 6.38 -10.14 -12.65
N TRP A 424 6.31 -9.64 -13.87
CA TRP A 424 6.56 -10.43 -15.05
C TRP A 424 7.63 -9.78 -15.94
N SER A 425 8.39 -10.61 -16.62
CA SER A 425 9.27 -10.27 -17.76
C SER A 425 9.36 -11.50 -18.63
N GLY A 426 9.53 -11.34 -19.94
CA GLY A 426 9.71 -12.49 -20.84
C GLY A 426 10.85 -13.41 -20.39
N CYS A 427 11.93 -12.85 -19.84
CA CYS A 427 13.06 -13.62 -19.32
C CYS A 427 12.75 -14.50 -18.10
N LEU A 428 11.60 -14.30 -17.44
CA LEU A 428 11.17 -15.12 -16.29
C LEU A 428 10.33 -16.33 -16.70
N GLU A 429 9.80 -16.34 -17.92
CA GLU A 429 8.92 -17.42 -18.36
C GLU A 429 9.64 -18.78 -18.28
N GLY A 430 9.03 -19.72 -17.55
CA GLY A 430 9.58 -21.04 -17.28
C GLY A 430 10.52 -21.15 -16.07
N GLN A 431 10.81 -20.05 -15.35
CA GLN A 431 11.70 -20.10 -14.17
C GLN A 431 10.99 -20.55 -12.89
N ASN A 432 9.64 -20.46 -12.80
CA ASN A 432 8.83 -20.92 -11.67
C ASN A 432 9.22 -20.32 -10.31
N ILE A 433 9.56 -19.04 -10.25
CA ILE A 433 9.88 -18.35 -8.99
C ILE A 433 8.58 -18.14 -8.22
N THR A 434 8.51 -18.61 -6.98
CA THR A 434 7.32 -18.49 -6.13
C THR A 434 7.69 -17.92 -4.76
N VAL A 435 6.86 -17.01 -4.26
CA VAL A 435 6.94 -16.41 -2.92
C VAL A 435 5.69 -16.84 -2.16
N ASP A 436 5.87 -17.70 -1.13
CA ASP A 436 4.78 -18.29 -0.33
C ASP A 436 4.58 -17.60 1.03
N THR A 437 5.38 -16.58 1.32
CA THR A 437 5.25 -15.80 2.55
C THR A 437 4.33 -14.60 2.35
N PRO A 438 3.67 -14.08 3.42
CA PRO A 438 2.86 -12.87 3.32
C PRO A 438 3.65 -11.67 2.79
N VAL A 439 3.08 -11.02 1.79
CA VAL A 439 3.61 -9.86 1.06
C VAL A 439 2.50 -8.81 0.91
N TYR A 440 2.84 -7.54 0.87
CA TYR A 440 1.88 -6.45 0.67
C TYR A 440 2.43 -5.30 -0.17
N SER A 441 1.59 -4.32 -0.45
CA SER A 441 1.95 -3.18 -1.32
C SER A 441 3.22 -2.44 -0.91
N LEU A 442 3.51 -2.32 0.40
CA LEU A 442 4.72 -1.64 0.87
C LEU A 442 6.01 -2.42 0.56
N ASP A 443 5.92 -3.71 0.24
CA ASP A 443 7.05 -4.55 -0.14
C ASP A 443 7.47 -4.35 -1.61
N ILE A 444 6.63 -3.71 -2.43
CA ILE A 444 6.90 -3.50 -3.87
C ILE A 444 8.19 -2.69 -4.05
N LEU A 445 8.29 -1.53 -3.41
CA LEU A 445 9.44 -0.63 -3.58
C LEU A 445 10.78 -1.27 -3.15
N PRO A 446 10.96 -1.83 -1.94
CA PRO A 446 12.22 -2.47 -1.56
C PRO A 446 12.55 -3.70 -2.43
N THR A 447 11.54 -4.48 -2.83
CA THR A 447 11.74 -5.63 -3.73
C THR A 447 12.25 -5.18 -5.10
N LEU A 448 11.63 -4.17 -5.71
CA LEU A 448 12.10 -3.63 -6.98
C LEU A 448 13.48 -2.99 -6.86
N SER A 449 13.75 -2.28 -5.76
CA SER A 449 15.08 -1.70 -5.51
C SER A 449 16.17 -2.78 -5.51
N ASN A 450 15.92 -3.91 -4.84
CA ASN A 450 16.84 -5.05 -4.83
C ASN A 450 16.94 -5.72 -6.20
N LEU A 451 15.81 -6.02 -6.85
CA LEU A 451 15.77 -6.69 -8.16
C LEU A 451 16.45 -5.85 -9.26
N PHE A 452 16.31 -4.53 -9.24
CA PHE A 452 17.01 -3.63 -10.17
C PHE A 452 18.46 -3.37 -9.75
N GLY A 453 18.87 -3.77 -8.56
CA GLY A 453 20.21 -3.56 -8.01
C GLY A 453 20.55 -2.08 -7.86
N VAL A 454 19.56 -1.26 -7.51
CA VAL A 454 19.74 0.17 -7.19
C VAL A 454 20.07 0.35 -5.72
N ALA A 455 20.78 1.42 -5.39
CA ALA A 455 21.20 1.68 -4.02
C ALA A 455 20.02 2.15 -3.16
N TYR A 456 19.72 1.43 -2.10
CA TYR A 456 18.72 1.80 -1.10
C TYR A 456 19.14 1.36 0.29
N ASP A 457 18.54 1.97 1.31
CA ASP A 457 18.72 1.56 2.70
C ASP A 457 17.41 0.90 3.20
N SER A 458 17.45 -0.40 3.44
CA SER A 458 16.29 -1.18 3.83
C SER A 458 15.69 -0.76 5.18
N ARG A 459 16.48 -0.06 6.03
CA ARG A 459 16.03 0.49 7.31
C ARG A 459 15.10 1.69 7.16
N LEU A 460 15.13 2.36 6.00
CA LEU A 460 14.32 3.55 5.69
C LEU A 460 12.93 3.21 5.14
N LEU A 461 12.69 1.95 4.77
CA LEU A 461 11.42 1.51 4.19
C LEU A 461 10.61 0.67 5.19
N VAL A 462 9.29 0.78 5.14
CA VAL A 462 8.40 0.00 6.02
C VAL A 462 8.29 -1.44 5.56
N GLY A 463 8.16 -1.64 4.25
CA GLY A 463 8.17 -2.95 3.62
C GLY A 463 9.56 -3.59 3.62
N ARG A 464 9.65 -4.79 3.09
CA ARG A 464 10.90 -5.54 2.91
C ARG A 464 11.08 -5.97 1.45
N ASP A 465 12.29 -6.23 1.05
CA ASP A 465 12.51 -7.09 -0.11
C ASP A 465 11.99 -8.51 0.21
N VAL A 466 11.08 -9.02 -0.61
CA VAL A 466 10.40 -10.31 -0.37
C VAL A 466 11.33 -11.51 -0.43
N PHE A 467 12.49 -11.37 -1.05
CA PHE A 467 13.53 -12.39 -1.16
C PHE A 467 14.60 -12.29 -0.06
N SER A 468 14.53 -11.26 0.78
CA SER A 468 15.49 -11.04 1.87
C SER A 468 15.23 -11.93 3.08
N ASP A 469 16.17 -11.91 4.00
CA ASP A 469 16.10 -12.57 5.32
C ASP A 469 15.17 -11.86 6.33
N ALA A 470 14.60 -10.71 5.95
CA ALA A 470 13.70 -9.95 6.83
C ALA A 470 12.38 -10.70 7.08
N THR A 471 11.91 -10.65 8.33
CA THR A 471 10.65 -11.29 8.74
C THR A 471 9.47 -10.86 7.88
N PRO A 472 8.73 -11.80 7.27
CA PRO A 472 7.49 -11.47 6.55
C PRO A 472 6.49 -10.78 7.47
N LEU A 473 6.00 -9.62 7.06
CA LEU A 473 5.03 -8.84 7.84
C LEU A 473 4.15 -8.02 6.90
N VAL A 474 2.87 -8.30 6.94
CA VAL A 474 1.81 -7.44 6.39
C VAL A 474 1.15 -6.72 7.55
N LEU A 475 0.98 -5.40 7.48
CA LEU A 475 0.28 -4.61 8.47
C LEU A 475 -0.92 -3.88 7.86
N TRP A 476 -1.94 -3.63 8.69
CA TRP A 476 -3.15 -2.90 8.34
C TRP A 476 -3.23 -1.58 9.11
N PRO A 477 -4.00 -0.61 8.60
CA PRO A 477 -4.14 0.70 9.25
C PRO A 477 -4.78 0.64 10.64
N ASP A 478 -5.47 -0.46 10.97
CA ASP A 478 -6.06 -0.73 12.28
C ASP A 478 -5.12 -1.44 13.26
N TYR A 479 -3.82 -1.54 12.93
CA TYR A 479 -2.79 -2.29 13.67
C TYR A 479 -2.97 -3.82 13.67
N SER A 480 -3.87 -4.37 12.89
CA SER A 480 -3.87 -5.80 12.58
C SER A 480 -2.62 -6.15 11.75
N TRP A 481 -2.17 -7.37 11.85
CA TRP A 481 -0.99 -7.82 11.11
C TRP A 481 -1.01 -9.32 10.82
N LYS A 482 -0.24 -9.71 9.79
CA LYS A 482 -0.04 -11.10 9.39
C LYS A 482 1.44 -11.38 9.14
N THR A 483 1.89 -12.56 9.55
CA THR A 483 3.23 -13.08 9.29
C THR A 483 3.13 -14.53 8.77
N ASP A 484 4.25 -15.13 8.46
CA ASP A 484 4.36 -16.56 8.17
C ASP A 484 3.92 -17.46 9.33
N LYS A 485 3.86 -16.91 10.57
CA LYS A 485 3.46 -17.63 11.79
C LYS A 485 1.98 -17.52 12.14
N GLY A 486 1.26 -16.57 11.60
CA GLY A 486 -0.18 -16.39 11.88
C GLY A 486 -0.66 -14.96 11.69
N THR A 487 -1.88 -14.72 12.13
CA THR A 487 -2.61 -13.45 11.95
C THR A 487 -3.07 -12.90 13.29
N PHE A 488 -2.82 -11.63 13.52
CA PHE A 488 -3.33 -10.87 14.67
C PHE A 488 -4.43 -9.93 14.21
N GLU A 489 -5.59 -10.04 14.81
CA GLU A 489 -6.72 -9.13 14.60
C GLU A 489 -6.82 -8.13 15.75
N PHE A 490 -6.60 -6.85 15.45
CA PHE A 490 -6.60 -5.79 16.48
C PHE A 490 -7.96 -5.63 17.15
N SER A 491 -9.06 -5.75 16.39
CA SER A 491 -10.44 -5.56 16.89
C SER A 491 -10.82 -6.55 17.99
N THR A 492 -10.32 -7.78 17.90
CA THR A 492 -10.56 -8.85 18.89
C THR A 492 -9.41 -8.99 19.89
N GLY A 493 -8.23 -8.47 19.56
CA GLY A 493 -7.00 -8.64 20.32
C GLY A 493 -6.43 -10.07 20.26
N LEU A 494 -6.93 -10.90 19.35
CA LEU A 494 -6.55 -12.31 19.23
C LEU A 494 -5.46 -12.50 18.16
N PHE A 495 -4.51 -13.38 18.48
CA PHE A 495 -3.57 -13.95 17.53
C PHE A 495 -4.01 -15.37 17.19
N THR A 496 -4.19 -15.65 15.91
CA THR A 496 -4.49 -16.98 15.38
C THR A 496 -3.24 -17.53 14.72
N PRO A 497 -2.57 -18.54 15.30
CA PRO A 497 -1.38 -19.13 14.70
C PRO A 497 -1.74 -19.89 13.41
N ARG A 498 -0.78 -19.97 12.49
CA ARG A 498 -0.86 -20.86 11.33
C ARG A 498 -0.88 -22.31 11.81
N GLU A 499 -1.54 -23.19 11.07
CA GLU A 499 -1.61 -24.61 11.40
C GLU A 499 -0.21 -25.22 11.60
N GLY A 500 -0.02 -25.89 12.74
CA GLY A 500 1.24 -26.51 13.11
C GLY A 500 2.32 -25.56 13.63
N VAL A 501 2.01 -24.27 13.80
CA VAL A 501 2.96 -23.28 14.33
C VAL A 501 2.58 -22.91 15.76
N GLU A 502 3.55 -23.00 16.67
CA GLU A 502 3.42 -22.52 18.04
C GLU A 502 4.25 -21.23 18.22
N VAL A 503 3.65 -20.22 18.85
CA VAL A 503 4.33 -18.98 19.23
C VAL A 503 4.07 -18.68 20.70
N ASP A 504 5.02 -18.05 21.34
CA ASP A 504 4.82 -17.55 22.70
C ASP A 504 4.20 -16.13 22.70
N GLU A 505 3.74 -15.70 23.87
CA GLU A 505 3.14 -14.39 24.04
C GLU A 505 4.13 -13.24 23.77
N SER A 506 5.42 -13.48 24.00
CA SER A 506 6.48 -12.50 23.75
C SER A 506 6.64 -12.19 22.27
N TYR A 507 6.45 -13.18 21.40
CA TYR A 507 6.42 -12.99 19.95
C TYR A 507 5.29 -12.04 19.53
N VAL A 508 4.07 -12.31 20.01
CA VAL A 508 2.91 -11.48 19.69
C VAL A 508 3.12 -10.04 20.15
N GLN A 509 3.66 -9.84 21.36
CA GLN A 509 3.95 -8.49 21.86
C GLN A 509 5.06 -7.80 21.06
N THR A 510 6.10 -8.52 20.66
CA THR A 510 7.18 -7.99 19.81
C THR A 510 6.64 -7.52 18.46
N MET A 511 5.77 -8.31 17.83
CA MET A 511 5.15 -7.94 16.55
C MET A 511 4.21 -6.74 16.68
N LYS A 512 3.43 -6.64 17.77
CA LYS A 512 2.62 -5.45 18.06
C LYS A 512 3.47 -4.18 18.14
N ASN A 513 4.60 -4.25 18.85
CA ASN A 513 5.53 -3.12 19.00
C ASN A 513 6.16 -2.76 17.65
N LEU A 514 6.53 -3.76 16.84
CA LEU A 514 7.09 -3.54 15.51
C LEU A 514 6.10 -2.82 14.59
N VAL A 515 4.84 -3.26 14.56
CA VAL A 515 3.78 -2.64 13.77
C VAL A 515 3.54 -1.19 14.21
N ALA A 516 3.43 -0.94 15.52
CA ALA A 516 3.28 0.40 16.06
C ALA A 516 4.45 1.31 15.68
N ASN A 517 5.69 0.82 15.79
CA ASN A 517 6.89 1.57 15.40
C ASN A 517 6.89 1.91 13.89
N LYS A 518 6.53 0.96 13.02
CA LYS A 518 6.49 1.18 11.56
C LYS A 518 5.45 2.22 11.16
N ILE A 519 4.27 2.21 11.79
CA ILE A 519 3.22 3.20 11.56
C ILE A 519 3.67 4.58 12.08
N THR A 520 4.22 4.64 13.30
CA THR A 520 4.76 5.87 13.88
C THR A 520 5.89 6.45 13.03
N TYR A 521 6.81 5.59 12.57
CA TYR A 521 7.90 5.99 11.68
C TYR A 521 7.38 6.65 10.40
N SER A 522 6.44 6.00 9.69
CA SER A 522 5.86 6.58 8.47
C SER A 522 5.22 7.94 8.70
N LYS A 523 4.46 8.07 9.81
CA LYS A 523 3.84 9.35 10.20
C LYS A 523 4.89 10.43 10.45
N GLU A 524 5.96 10.10 11.16
CA GLU A 524 7.02 11.07 11.47
C GLU A 524 7.86 11.43 10.23
N VAL A 525 8.14 10.46 9.35
CA VAL A 525 8.80 10.73 8.05
C VAL A 525 8.01 11.78 7.27
N ALA A 526 6.69 11.58 7.14
CA ALA A 526 5.82 12.50 6.42
C ALA A 526 5.71 13.88 7.12
N ASN A 527 5.53 13.90 8.44
CA ASN A 527 5.34 15.16 9.19
C ASN A 527 6.58 16.07 9.23
N LEU A 528 7.77 15.47 9.11
CA LEU A 528 9.04 16.18 9.28
C LEU A 528 9.81 16.36 7.96
N ASP A 529 9.29 15.83 6.86
CA ASP A 529 10.08 15.70 5.62
C ASP A 529 11.47 15.06 5.91
N TYR A 530 11.42 13.94 6.65
CA TYR A 530 12.64 13.32 7.19
C TYR A 530 13.64 12.93 6.11
N PHE A 531 13.17 12.52 4.96
CA PHE A 531 14.06 12.13 3.86
C PHE A 531 14.84 13.32 3.29
N ASN A 532 14.34 14.55 3.46
CA ASN A 532 15.09 15.73 3.08
C ASN A 532 16.34 15.95 3.96
N TYR A 533 16.27 15.66 5.27
CA TYR A 533 17.45 15.72 6.15
C TYR A 533 18.54 14.74 5.71
N LEU A 534 18.15 13.55 5.26
CA LEU A 534 19.09 12.55 4.74
C LEU A 534 19.65 12.96 3.39
N TRP A 535 18.80 13.51 2.53
CA TRP A 535 19.20 14.00 1.21
C TRP A 535 20.22 15.13 1.32
N GLU A 536 19.98 16.10 2.19
CA GLU A 536 20.93 17.21 2.46
C GLU A 536 22.30 16.69 2.94
N ASP A 537 22.34 15.67 3.80
CA ASP A 537 23.59 15.04 4.22
C ASP A 537 24.30 14.34 3.04
N LEU A 538 23.56 13.59 2.23
CA LEU A 538 24.11 12.88 1.07
C LEU A 538 24.67 13.86 0.02
N VAL A 539 24.00 14.97 -0.23
CA VAL A 539 24.44 16.04 -1.13
C VAL A 539 25.66 16.76 -0.55
N ALA A 540 25.64 17.12 0.73
CA ALA A 540 26.77 17.79 1.39
C ALA A 540 28.05 16.94 1.35
N ARG A 541 27.92 15.62 1.36
CA ARG A 541 29.05 14.68 1.22
C ARG A 541 29.42 14.37 -0.24
N GLY A 542 28.69 14.92 -1.21
CA GLY A 542 28.93 14.72 -2.65
C GLY A 542 28.59 13.32 -3.14
N ILE A 543 27.72 12.58 -2.45
CA ILE A 543 27.21 11.27 -2.87
C ILE A 543 26.15 11.47 -3.96
N TYR A 544 25.31 12.49 -3.82
CA TYR A 544 24.32 12.93 -4.80
C TYR A 544 24.51 14.42 -5.14
N THR A 545 23.82 14.90 -6.17
CA THR A 545 23.85 16.31 -6.59
C THR A 545 22.46 16.93 -6.44
N ASP A 546 22.36 18.23 -6.11
CA ASP A 546 21.09 18.95 -5.95
C ASP A 546 20.19 18.91 -7.21
N THR A 547 20.79 18.76 -8.39
CA THR A 547 20.05 18.68 -9.66
C THR A 547 19.26 17.38 -9.82
N GLU A 548 19.39 16.43 -8.90
CA GLU A 548 18.68 15.14 -8.92
C GLU A 548 17.39 15.18 -8.08
N ALA A 549 17.09 16.31 -7.43
CA ALA A 549 15.90 16.53 -6.61
C ALA A 549 14.88 17.53 -7.25
N GLU A 550 15.26 18.25 -8.32
CA GLU A 550 14.40 19.17 -9.08
C GLU A 550 13.72 18.43 -10.27
#